data_c402c0e0dba0f4250042e02e2cfe1e23
#
_entry.id   c402c0e0dba0f4250042e02e2cfe1e23
#
_cell.length_a   1.000
_cell.length_b   1.000
_cell.length_c   1.000
_cell.angle_alpha   90.00
_cell.angle_beta   90.00
_cell.angle_gamma   90.00
#
_symmetry.space_group_name_H-M   'P 1'
#
loop_
_entity.id
_entity.type
_entity.pdbx_description
1 polymer ?
#
loop_
_entity_poly.entity_id
_entity_poly.type
_entity_poly.pdbx_seq_one_letter_code
_entity_poly.pdbx_strand_id
1 'polypeptide(L)'
;MIGIIGGTGLTQLANLEVVRRQIVRTPYGDASQPLVFGKISGHDVVFLARHGGGHTIPPHAINYRANIWALHSVGVTHLLAVATVGSIDTALLPGDIVLPNQIIDYTHGRDNSYCDGIERPVMHIDFTHPYTASLRDICKQAAANIQLAIHDGGVYACSQGPRLETAAEINRLEGDGASLVGMTGMPEAALARELNLHYAAICPVANHAAGRGESEEEIQYEMMMNRLAETMEKVRALISEAVKLHKKVVQ
;
A
#
# COMPACT_ATOMS: atom_id res chain seq x y z
N MET A 1 7.83 -11.39 -11.46
CA MET A 1 6.35 -11.29 -11.52
C MET A 1 5.91 -10.15 -10.61
N ILE A 2 4.87 -9.39 -11.00
CA ILE A 2 4.36 -8.28 -10.20
C ILE A 2 3.23 -8.75 -9.28
N GLY A 3 3.29 -8.36 -8.01
CA GLY A 3 2.24 -8.51 -7.03
C GLY A 3 1.52 -7.18 -6.77
N ILE A 4 0.25 -7.26 -6.44
CA ILE A 4 -0.58 -6.10 -6.08
C ILE A 4 -1.23 -6.39 -4.73
N ILE A 5 -1.03 -5.52 -3.76
CA ILE A 5 -1.75 -5.56 -2.48
C ILE A 5 -2.84 -4.49 -2.49
N GLY A 6 -4.10 -4.92 -2.40
CA GLY A 6 -5.25 -4.03 -2.31
C GLY A 6 -5.56 -3.64 -0.86
N GLY A 7 -5.78 -2.34 -0.64
CA GLY A 7 -6.27 -1.77 0.62
C GLY A 7 -7.78 -1.48 0.58
N THR A 8 -8.22 -0.54 1.42
CA THR A 8 -9.61 -0.04 1.43
C THR A 8 -10.00 0.47 0.04
N GLY A 9 -11.18 0.09 -0.43
CA GLY A 9 -11.66 0.40 -1.77
C GLY A 9 -11.14 -0.51 -2.89
N LEU A 10 -10.18 -1.42 -2.60
CA LEU A 10 -9.60 -2.36 -3.55
C LEU A 10 -9.56 -3.78 -2.97
N THR A 11 -10.68 -4.28 -2.47
CA THR A 11 -10.81 -5.66 -1.98
C THR A 11 -10.92 -6.68 -3.13
N GLN A 12 -11.27 -6.19 -4.30
CA GLN A 12 -11.26 -6.92 -5.57
C GLN A 12 -10.67 -6.01 -6.64
N LEU A 13 -9.91 -6.60 -7.54
CA LEU A 13 -9.36 -5.90 -8.68
C LEU A 13 -10.25 -6.20 -9.89
N ALA A 14 -11.20 -5.28 -10.19
CA ALA A 14 -12.26 -5.49 -11.16
C ALA A 14 -11.76 -5.79 -12.59
N ASN A 15 -10.57 -5.27 -12.94
CA ASN A 15 -9.90 -5.50 -14.22
C ASN A 15 -8.96 -6.71 -14.22
N LEU A 16 -9.01 -7.55 -13.18
CA LEU A 16 -8.23 -8.79 -13.10
C LEU A 16 -9.02 -9.94 -13.70
N GLU A 17 -8.52 -10.49 -14.79
CA GLU A 17 -9.00 -11.75 -15.36
C GLU A 17 -8.48 -12.90 -14.49
N VAL A 18 -9.31 -13.36 -13.56
CA VAL A 18 -8.91 -14.38 -12.57
C VAL A 18 -8.69 -15.73 -13.26
N VAL A 19 -7.49 -16.29 -13.09
CA VAL A 19 -7.13 -17.63 -13.57
C VAL A 19 -7.30 -18.67 -12.48
N ARG A 20 -6.81 -18.40 -11.27
CA ARG A 20 -6.91 -19.33 -10.13
C ARG A 20 -6.77 -18.59 -8.79
N ARG A 21 -7.22 -19.26 -7.73
CA ARG A 21 -6.97 -18.85 -6.34
C ARG A 21 -6.15 -19.94 -5.66
N GLN A 22 -5.21 -19.54 -4.81
CA GLN A 22 -4.32 -20.46 -4.12
C GLN A 22 -4.12 -20.07 -2.68
N ILE A 23 -4.39 -20.98 -1.76
CA ILE A 23 -3.97 -20.87 -0.37
C ILE A 23 -2.49 -21.21 -0.32
N VAL A 24 -1.69 -20.29 0.22
CA VAL A 24 -0.25 -20.49 0.41
C VAL A 24 -0.01 -20.65 1.91
N ARG A 25 0.51 -21.80 2.30
CA ARG A 25 0.95 -22.03 3.68
C ARG A 25 2.25 -21.29 3.91
N THR A 26 2.34 -20.57 5.01
CA THR A 26 3.53 -19.84 5.40
C THR A 26 4.01 -20.28 6.79
N PRO A 27 5.31 -20.13 7.10
CA PRO A 27 5.83 -20.37 8.44
C PRO A 27 5.25 -19.40 9.49
N TYR A 28 4.61 -18.33 9.04
CA TYR A 28 4.09 -17.24 9.87
C TYR A 28 2.57 -17.29 10.04
N GLY A 29 1.93 -18.40 9.70
CA GLY A 29 0.48 -18.57 9.72
C GLY A 29 -0.19 -18.20 8.39
N ASP A 30 -1.47 -17.89 8.44
CA ASP A 30 -2.28 -17.67 7.25
C ASP A 30 -2.16 -16.23 6.73
N ALA A 31 -2.09 -16.08 5.41
CA ALA A 31 -2.26 -14.80 4.74
C ALA A 31 -3.72 -14.32 4.88
N SER A 32 -3.95 -13.02 4.67
CA SER A 32 -5.27 -12.39 4.82
C SER A 32 -6.36 -13.03 3.95
N GLN A 33 -5.97 -13.66 2.85
CA GLN A 33 -6.83 -14.47 1.97
C GLN A 33 -6.00 -15.33 1.02
N PRO A 34 -6.61 -16.28 0.27
CA PRO A 34 -5.94 -16.97 -0.82
C PRO A 34 -5.42 -15.96 -1.87
N LEU A 35 -4.20 -16.17 -2.35
CA LEU A 35 -3.64 -15.38 -3.44
C LEU A 35 -4.46 -15.57 -4.71
N VAL A 36 -4.75 -14.49 -5.42
CA VAL A 36 -5.51 -14.49 -6.66
C VAL A 36 -4.53 -14.30 -7.81
N PHE A 37 -4.36 -15.34 -8.64
CA PHE A 37 -3.57 -15.29 -9.86
C PHE A 37 -4.47 -14.92 -11.03
N GLY A 38 -4.01 -14.03 -11.86
CA GLY A 38 -4.78 -13.60 -13.02
C GLY A 38 -3.97 -12.74 -13.98
N LYS A 39 -4.68 -12.09 -14.89
CA LYS A 39 -4.07 -11.20 -15.89
C LYS A 39 -4.69 -9.82 -15.83
N ILE A 40 -3.84 -8.81 -15.97
CA ILE A 40 -4.24 -7.43 -16.22
C ILE A 40 -3.65 -7.03 -17.56
N SER A 41 -4.49 -6.63 -18.51
CA SER A 41 -4.06 -6.28 -19.86
C SER A 41 -3.18 -7.37 -20.50
N GLY A 42 -3.53 -8.65 -20.29
CA GLY A 42 -2.80 -9.83 -20.80
C GLY A 42 -1.51 -10.19 -20.05
N HIS A 43 -1.14 -9.50 -18.99
CA HIS A 43 0.08 -9.73 -18.20
C HIS A 43 -0.24 -10.41 -16.87
N ASP A 44 0.55 -11.44 -16.53
CA ASP A 44 0.37 -12.20 -15.31
C ASP A 44 0.68 -11.36 -14.07
N VAL A 45 -0.24 -11.39 -13.11
CA VAL A 45 -0.14 -10.70 -11.81
C VAL A 45 -0.66 -11.60 -10.69
N VAL A 46 -0.24 -11.29 -9.46
CA VAL A 46 -0.80 -11.89 -8.24
C VAL A 46 -1.41 -10.78 -7.40
N PHE A 47 -2.64 -10.97 -6.98
CA PHE A 47 -3.37 -10.01 -6.14
C PHE A 47 -3.65 -10.59 -4.76
N LEU A 48 -3.52 -9.74 -3.74
CA LEU A 48 -3.88 -10.01 -2.35
C LEU A 48 -4.68 -8.84 -1.76
N ALA A 49 -5.89 -9.08 -1.24
CA ALA A 49 -6.59 -8.08 -0.43
C ALA A 49 -6.05 -8.09 1.00
N ARG A 50 -5.39 -7.01 1.40
CA ARG A 50 -4.71 -6.87 2.69
C ARG A 50 -5.61 -7.10 3.89
N HIS A 51 -6.84 -6.63 3.83
CA HIS A 51 -7.84 -6.74 4.89
C HIS A 51 -8.77 -7.96 4.75
N GLY A 52 -8.41 -8.94 3.90
CA GLY A 52 -9.28 -10.06 3.53
C GLY A 52 -10.36 -9.66 2.51
N GLY A 53 -11.00 -10.66 1.90
CA GLY A 53 -11.99 -10.46 0.83
C GLY A 53 -13.25 -9.68 1.26
N GLY A 54 -13.59 -9.70 2.54
CA GLY A 54 -14.71 -8.95 3.12
C GLY A 54 -14.32 -7.68 3.87
N HIS A 55 -13.06 -7.25 3.79
CA HIS A 55 -12.53 -6.12 4.56
C HIS A 55 -12.77 -6.26 6.08
N THR A 56 -12.53 -7.46 6.61
CA THR A 56 -12.85 -7.83 8.01
C THR A 56 -11.65 -7.80 8.95
N ILE A 57 -10.43 -7.71 8.42
CA ILE A 57 -9.20 -7.72 9.21
C ILE A 57 -8.75 -6.27 9.46
N PRO A 58 -8.77 -5.78 10.71
CA PRO A 58 -8.32 -4.42 11.02
C PRO A 58 -6.80 -4.28 10.85
N PRO A 59 -6.28 -3.05 10.63
CA PRO A 59 -4.86 -2.81 10.29
C PRO A 59 -3.86 -3.45 11.26
N HIS A 60 -4.13 -3.41 12.55
CA HIS A 60 -3.24 -3.93 13.60
C HIS A 60 -3.28 -5.47 13.72
N ALA A 61 -4.29 -6.14 13.17
CA ALA A 61 -4.46 -7.59 13.21
C ALA A 61 -4.08 -8.29 11.89
N ILE A 62 -3.63 -7.54 10.89
CA ILE A 62 -3.14 -8.13 9.64
C ILE A 62 -1.87 -8.92 9.91
N ASN A 63 -1.81 -10.15 9.40
CA ASN A 63 -0.58 -10.92 9.39
C ASN A 63 0.31 -10.49 8.19
N TYR A 64 1.01 -9.37 8.38
CA TYR A 64 1.89 -8.80 7.34
C TYR A 64 3.01 -9.76 6.94
N ARG A 65 3.59 -10.52 7.91
CA ARG A 65 4.62 -11.52 7.61
C ARG A 65 4.10 -12.60 6.67
N ALA A 66 2.94 -13.17 6.97
CA ALA A 66 2.34 -14.19 6.11
C ALA A 66 1.98 -13.63 4.73
N ASN A 67 1.45 -12.41 4.65
CA ASN A 67 1.08 -11.78 3.38
C ASN A 67 2.28 -11.58 2.45
N ILE A 68 3.33 -10.96 2.94
CA ILE A 68 4.54 -10.67 2.15
C ILE A 68 5.29 -11.96 1.81
N TRP A 69 5.40 -12.89 2.77
CA TRP A 69 6.00 -14.20 2.53
C TRP A 69 5.26 -14.99 1.45
N ALA A 70 3.92 -15.04 1.51
CA ALA A 70 3.12 -15.77 0.54
C ALA A 70 3.35 -15.23 -0.88
N LEU A 71 3.38 -13.90 -1.05
CA LEU A 71 3.66 -13.27 -2.34
C LEU A 71 5.08 -13.58 -2.84
N HIS A 72 6.08 -13.48 -1.96
CA HIS A 72 7.46 -13.81 -2.30
C HIS A 72 7.61 -15.29 -2.71
N SER A 73 7.01 -16.22 -1.97
CA SER A 73 7.14 -17.67 -2.20
C SER A 73 6.57 -18.15 -3.53
N VAL A 74 5.67 -17.40 -4.14
CA VAL A 74 5.11 -17.69 -5.48
C VAL A 74 5.84 -16.94 -6.60
N GLY A 75 6.98 -16.32 -6.30
CA GLY A 75 7.86 -15.69 -7.29
C GLY A 75 7.50 -14.23 -7.62
N VAL A 76 6.76 -13.53 -6.76
CA VAL A 76 6.63 -12.07 -6.85
C VAL A 76 7.98 -11.44 -6.55
N THR A 77 8.40 -10.47 -7.36
CA THR A 77 9.65 -9.72 -7.23
C THR A 77 9.41 -8.22 -7.10
N HIS A 78 8.29 -7.74 -7.59
CA HIS A 78 7.89 -6.34 -7.56
C HIS A 78 6.49 -6.24 -6.96
N LEU A 79 6.29 -5.34 -6.02
CA LEU A 79 5.08 -5.25 -5.23
C LEU A 79 4.52 -3.83 -5.24
N LEU A 80 3.35 -3.65 -5.85
CA LEU A 80 2.56 -2.42 -5.79
C LEU A 80 1.54 -2.54 -4.67
N ALA A 81 1.65 -1.69 -3.67
CA ALA A 81 0.72 -1.62 -2.55
C ALA A 81 -0.21 -0.43 -2.70
N VAL A 82 -1.51 -0.65 -2.68
CA VAL A 82 -2.49 0.43 -2.61
C VAL A 82 -2.84 0.66 -1.14
N ALA A 83 -2.65 1.88 -0.67
CA ALA A 83 -2.91 2.28 0.70
C ALA A 83 -3.66 3.61 0.74
N THR A 84 -4.95 3.56 1.07
CA THR A 84 -5.78 4.76 1.27
C THR A 84 -5.26 5.57 2.45
N VAL A 85 -5.16 6.89 2.28
CA VAL A 85 -4.58 7.81 3.26
C VAL A 85 -5.45 9.04 3.49
N GLY A 86 -5.24 9.68 4.65
CA GLY A 86 -5.62 11.06 4.89
C GLY A 86 -4.46 11.99 4.56
N SER A 87 -4.74 13.17 4.00
CA SER A 87 -3.72 14.20 3.79
C SER A 87 -3.53 15.08 5.01
N ILE A 88 -2.30 15.18 5.48
CA ILE A 88 -1.87 16.13 6.51
C ILE A 88 -1.56 17.46 5.83
N ASP A 89 -0.83 17.41 4.72
CA ASP A 89 -0.61 18.57 3.85
C ASP A 89 -1.91 18.95 3.13
N THR A 90 -2.42 20.13 3.40
CA THR A 90 -3.68 20.63 2.83
C THR A 90 -3.62 20.93 1.33
N ALA A 91 -2.42 20.96 0.73
CA ALA A 91 -2.25 21.08 -0.71
C ALA A 91 -2.59 19.76 -1.45
N LEU A 92 -2.60 18.62 -0.72
CA LEU A 92 -3.01 17.33 -1.24
C LEU A 92 -4.51 17.14 -0.98
N LEU A 93 -5.30 17.21 -2.04
CA LEU A 93 -6.76 17.19 -1.96
C LEU A 93 -7.34 15.77 -1.93
N PRO A 94 -8.48 15.55 -1.29
CA PRO A 94 -9.24 14.31 -1.45
C PRO A 94 -9.54 14.02 -2.94
N GLY A 95 -9.16 12.82 -3.40
CA GLY A 95 -9.21 12.43 -4.82
C GLY A 95 -7.86 12.48 -5.55
N ASP A 96 -6.84 13.05 -4.91
CA ASP A 96 -5.46 12.99 -5.41
C ASP A 96 -4.85 11.60 -5.21
N ILE A 97 -3.81 11.32 -5.97
CA ILE A 97 -2.99 10.10 -5.84
C ILE A 97 -1.55 10.51 -5.57
N VAL A 98 -0.98 9.98 -4.51
CA VAL A 98 0.40 10.27 -4.08
C VAL A 98 1.26 9.02 -4.20
N LEU A 99 2.47 9.16 -4.70
CA LEU A 99 3.54 8.15 -4.64
C LEU A 99 4.55 8.57 -3.56
N PRO A 100 4.41 8.13 -2.31
CA PRO A 100 5.30 8.54 -1.24
C PRO A 100 6.74 8.07 -1.51
N ASN A 101 7.71 8.81 -0.99
CA ASN A 101 9.13 8.46 -1.09
C ASN A 101 9.77 8.19 0.28
N GLN A 102 9.09 8.52 1.37
CA GLN A 102 9.52 8.27 2.73
C GLN A 102 8.37 7.76 3.62
N ILE A 103 8.72 7.11 4.73
CA ILE A 103 7.78 6.59 5.70
C ILE A 103 8.31 6.79 7.13
N ILE A 104 7.42 7.12 8.05
CA ILE A 104 7.70 7.12 9.49
C ILE A 104 6.78 6.10 10.14
N ASP A 105 7.34 5.23 10.97
CA ASP A 105 6.61 4.15 11.65
C ASP A 105 6.20 4.57 13.07
N TYR A 106 4.90 4.70 13.29
CA TYR A 106 4.30 4.90 14.62
C TYR A 106 3.52 3.67 15.08
N THR A 107 3.66 2.54 14.38
CA THR A 107 2.99 1.29 14.75
C THR A 107 3.68 0.62 15.93
N HIS A 108 2.94 -0.20 16.67
CA HIS A 108 3.45 -0.96 17.79
C HIS A 108 2.76 -2.32 17.91
N GLY A 109 3.44 -3.27 18.54
CA GLY A 109 2.88 -4.61 18.79
C GLY A 109 2.61 -5.45 17.54
N ARG A 110 3.14 -5.04 16.37
CA ARG A 110 3.07 -5.80 15.12
C ARG A 110 4.34 -6.64 14.95
N ASP A 111 4.19 -7.83 14.40
CA ASP A 111 5.34 -8.63 13.95
C ASP A 111 6.00 -7.95 12.74
N ASN A 112 7.15 -7.32 12.96
CA ASN A 112 7.76 -6.39 12.02
C ASN A 112 9.05 -6.89 11.36
N SER A 113 9.45 -8.15 11.59
CA SER A 113 10.65 -8.74 11.01
C SER A 113 10.50 -10.25 10.82
N TYR A 114 11.24 -10.82 9.88
CA TYR A 114 11.43 -12.26 9.73
C TYR A 114 12.63 -12.78 10.55
N CYS A 115 13.44 -11.87 11.09
CA CYS A 115 14.57 -12.24 11.96
C CYS A 115 14.02 -12.59 13.34
N ASP A 116 14.20 -13.84 13.76
CA ASP A 116 13.80 -14.34 15.07
C ASP A 116 15.00 -14.60 15.99
N GLY A 117 16.21 -14.47 15.46
CA GLY A 117 17.47 -14.70 16.17
C GLY A 117 17.78 -16.18 16.41
N ILE A 118 16.95 -17.10 15.95
CA ILE A 118 17.09 -18.56 16.12
C ILE A 118 17.28 -19.24 14.77
N GLU A 119 16.25 -19.24 13.92
CA GLU A 119 16.32 -19.84 12.58
C GLU A 119 16.79 -18.84 11.52
N ARG A 120 16.54 -17.54 11.75
CA ARG A 120 16.99 -16.46 10.90
C ARG A 120 17.85 -15.48 11.68
N PRO A 121 19.13 -15.37 11.33
CA PRO A 121 20.07 -14.47 12.02
C PRO A 121 19.61 -13.01 11.88
N VAL A 122 20.02 -12.19 12.82
CA VAL A 122 19.76 -10.74 12.77
C VAL A 122 20.38 -10.17 11.49
N MET A 123 19.56 -9.48 10.72
CA MET A 123 19.94 -8.81 9.49
C MET A 123 19.50 -7.34 9.57
N HIS A 124 20.45 -6.43 9.45
CA HIS A 124 20.17 -4.99 9.36
C HIS A 124 19.99 -4.62 7.90
N ILE A 125 18.74 -4.38 7.48
CA ILE A 125 18.43 -3.91 6.13
C ILE A 125 18.71 -2.41 6.01
N ASP A 126 19.25 -1.97 4.88
CA ASP A 126 19.24 -0.55 4.54
C ASP A 126 17.81 -0.12 4.18
N PHE A 127 17.28 0.84 4.92
CA PHE A 127 15.93 1.36 4.76
C PHE A 127 15.91 2.89 4.55
N THR A 128 17.05 3.46 4.13
CA THR A 128 17.20 4.89 3.79
C THR A 128 16.16 5.32 2.76
N HIS A 129 15.88 4.45 1.78
CA HIS A 129 14.85 4.63 0.77
C HIS A 129 13.85 3.46 0.85
N PRO A 130 12.76 3.59 1.61
CA PRO A 130 11.80 2.49 1.84
C PRO A 130 11.07 2.04 0.57
N TYR A 131 10.88 2.95 -0.37
CA TYR A 131 10.24 2.68 -1.66
C TYR A 131 11.27 2.59 -2.78
N THR A 132 11.12 1.57 -3.64
CA THR A 132 12.05 1.32 -4.75
C THR A 132 11.89 2.37 -5.85
N ALA A 133 12.96 3.13 -6.13
CA ALA A 133 12.92 4.23 -7.09
C ALA A 133 12.47 3.79 -8.49
N SER A 134 13.02 2.69 -9.02
CA SER A 134 12.66 2.18 -10.35
C SER A 134 11.18 1.78 -10.45
N LEU A 135 10.58 1.24 -9.39
CA LEU A 135 9.16 0.89 -9.39
C LEU A 135 8.27 2.15 -9.28
N ARG A 136 8.71 3.15 -8.52
CA ARG A 136 8.06 4.47 -8.49
C ARG A 136 8.13 5.15 -9.86
N ASP A 137 9.27 5.06 -10.56
CA ASP A 137 9.45 5.62 -11.92
C ASP A 137 8.51 4.95 -12.92
N ILE A 138 8.29 3.64 -12.82
CA ILE A 138 7.27 2.94 -13.62
C ILE A 138 5.87 3.51 -13.36
N CYS A 139 5.51 3.77 -12.09
CA CYS A 139 4.21 4.37 -11.77
C CYS A 139 4.09 5.81 -12.31
N LYS A 140 5.15 6.62 -12.24
CA LYS A 140 5.16 7.97 -12.82
C LYS A 140 4.98 7.95 -14.34
N GLN A 141 5.71 7.08 -15.01
CA GLN A 141 5.58 6.91 -16.46
C GLN A 141 4.19 6.40 -16.85
N ALA A 142 3.63 5.47 -16.06
CA ALA A 142 2.27 4.98 -16.27
C ALA A 142 1.23 6.10 -16.13
N ALA A 143 1.37 6.95 -15.12
CA ALA A 143 0.50 8.11 -14.93
C ALA A 143 0.59 9.09 -16.10
N ALA A 144 1.81 9.39 -16.56
CA ALA A 144 2.02 10.25 -17.73
C ALA A 144 1.37 9.67 -19.01
N ASN A 145 1.50 8.37 -19.25
CA ASN A 145 0.92 7.71 -20.42
C ASN A 145 -0.61 7.82 -20.48
N ILE A 146 -1.27 7.79 -19.31
CA ILE A 146 -2.73 7.89 -19.22
C ILE A 146 -3.21 9.31 -18.87
N GLN A 147 -2.30 10.30 -18.89
CA GLN A 147 -2.58 11.70 -18.54
C GLN A 147 -3.23 11.87 -17.15
N LEU A 148 -2.83 11.04 -16.19
CA LEU A 148 -3.28 11.11 -14.81
C LEU A 148 -2.33 11.98 -14.00
N ALA A 149 -2.86 13.01 -13.35
CA ALA A 149 -2.09 13.81 -12.41
C ALA A 149 -1.83 12.97 -11.13
N ILE A 150 -0.58 12.97 -10.69
CA ILE A 150 -0.15 12.34 -9.43
C ILE A 150 0.86 13.24 -8.72
N HIS A 151 0.95 13.11 -7.41
CA HIS A 151 1.98 13.78 -6.61
C HIS A 151 3.15 12.81 -6.39
N ASP A 152 4.35 13.23 -6.80
CA ASP A 152 5.60 12.44 -6.64
C ASP A 152 6.34 12.89 -5.39
N GLY A 153 6.36 12.06 -4.38
CA GLY A 153 6.98 12.33 -3.09
C GLY A 153 5.99 12.44 -1.94
N GLY A 154 6.51 12.78 -0.77
CA GLY A 154 5.76 12.88 0.47
C GLY A 154 6.14 11.80 1.48
N VAL A 155 5.98 12.14 2.76
CA VAL A 155 6.27 11.29 3.89
C VAL A 155 4.98 10.65 4.40
N TYR A 156 4.92 9.32 4.38
CA TYR A 156 3.81 8.55 4.90
C TYR A 156 4.00 8.29 6.40
N ALA A 157 3.18 8.86 7.27
CA ALA A 157 3.10 8.45 8.67
C ALA A 157 2.23 7.21 8.80
N CYS A 158 2.81 6.10 9.27
CA CYS A 158 2.05 4.87 9.50
C CYS A 158 1.58 4.80 10.94
N SER A 159 0.30 5.09 11.19
CA SER A 159 -0.33 4.99 12.51
C SER A 159 -0.82 3.58 12.81
N GLN A 160 -1.11 3.30 14.08
CA GLN A 160 -1.54 1.96 14.51
C GLN A 160 -2.95 1.61 14.04
N GLY A 161 -3.90 2.56 14.08
CA GLY A 161 -5.32 2.23 13.89
C GLY A 161 -5.90 1.27 14.94
N PRO A 162 -7.16 0.82 14.82
CA PRO A 162 -8.09 1.10 13.72
C PRO A 162 -8.81 2.46 13.85
N ARG A 163 -8.73 3.15 15.01
CA ARG A 163 -9.28 4.50 15.14
C ARG A 163 -8.49 5.49 14.29
N LEU A 164 -9.17 6.51 13.80
CA LEU A 164 -8.53 7.65 13.17
C LEU A 164 -7.81 8.50 14.22
N GLU A 165 -6.85 9.28 13.77
CA GLU A 165 -6.02 10.11 14.60
C GLU A 165 -6.82 11.30 15.18
N THR A 166 -6.38 11.81 16.33
CA THR A 166 -6.86 13.09 16.85
C THR A 166 -6.18 14.24 16.10
N ALA A 167 -6.78 15.44 16.13
CA ALA A 167 -6.15 16.64 15.58
C ALA A 167 -4.77 16.93 16.21
N ALA A 168 -4.61 16.65 17.52
CA ALA A 168 -3.33 16.81 18.21
C ALA A 168 -2.27 15.81 17.72
N GLU A 169 -2.67 14.55 17.44
CA GLU A 169 -1.78 13.57 16.82
C GLU A 169 -1.37 14.02 15.41
N ILE A 170 -2.29 14.54 14.61
CA ILE A 170 -1.98 15.07 13.28
C ILE A 170 -1.02 16.27 13.36
N ASN A 171 -1.19 17.18 14.32
CA ASN A 171 -0.24 18.28 14.55
C ASN A 171 1.17 17.75 14.85
N ARG A 172 1.29 16.69 15.63
CA ARG A 172 2.57 16.04 15.90
C ARG A 172 3.16 15.42 14.64
N LEU A 173 2.37 14.65 13.87
CA LEU A 173 2.84 14.01 12.64
C LEU A 173 3.32 15.05 11.61
N GLU A 174 2.62 16.19 11.49
CA GLU A 174 3.05 17.29 10.64
C GLU A 174 4.37 17.89 11.14
N GLY A 175 4.53 18.10 12.45
CA GLY A 175 5.77 18.55 13.06
C GLY A 175 6.96 17.59 12.83
N ASP A 176 6.69 16.29 12.71
CA ASP A 176 7.69 15.27 12.36
C ASP A 176 7.95 15.21 10.83
N GLY A 177 7.28 16.04 10.01
CA GLY A 177 7.47 16.16 8.57
C GLY A 177 6.60 15.26 7.72
N ALA A 178 5.57 14.62 8.29
CA ALA A 178 4.64 13.80 7.52
C ALA A 178 3.66 14.64 6.70
N SER A 179 3.41 14.23 5.47
CA SER A 179 2.41 14.82 4.57
C SER A 179 1.14 13.99 4.41
N LEU A 180 1.23 12.70 4.75
CA LEU A 180 0.16 11.71 4.63
C LEU A 180 0.07 10.88 5.91
N VAL A 181 -1.13 10.42 6.25
CA VAL A 181 -1.34 9.45 7.32
C VAL A 181 -2.14 8.25 6.83
N GLY A 182 -1.72 7.06 7.23
CA GLY A 182 -2.41 5.81 6.96
C GLY A 182 -1.96 4.73 7.95
N MET A 183 -2.46 3.51 7.81
CA MET A 183 -2.32 2.51 8.87
C MET A 183 -1.59 1.23 8.44
N THR A 184 -1.17 1.12 7.16
CA THR A 184 -0.76 -0.19 6.61
C THR A 184 0.61 -0.22 5.95
N GLY A 185 1.28 0.93 5.77
CA GLY A 185 2.61 1.00 5.14
C GLY A 185 3.70 0.26 5.94
N MET A 186 3.54 0.18 7.26
CA MET A 186 4.43 -0.57 8.15
C MET A 186 3.66 -1.65 8.91
N PRO A 187 4.26 -2.83 9.10
CA PRO A 187 5.62 -3.24 8.69
C PRO A 187 5.73 -3.74 7.24
N GLU A 188 4.70 -3.55 6.39
CA GLU A 188 4.63 -4.13 5.04
C GLU A 188 5.88 -3.78 4.20
N ALA A 189 6.29 -2.52 4.18
CA ALA A 189 7.46 -2.06 3.41
C ALA A 189 8.78 -2.67 3.92
N ALA A 190 8.96 -2.75 5.24
CA ALA A 190 10.17 -3.32 5.86
C ALA A 190 10.27 -4.83 5.59
N LEU A 191 9.17 -5.56 5.74
CA LEU A 191 9.09 -6.99 5.45
C LEU A 191 9.35 -7.30 3.96
N ALA A 192 8.86 -6.46 3.06
CA ALA A 192 9.17 -6.57 1.64
C ALA A 192 10.68 -6.38 1.39
N ARG A 193 11.31 -5.41 2.06
CA ARG A 193 12.76 -5.16 1.96
C ARG A 193 13.58 -6.34 2.49
N GLU A 194 13.20 -6.95 3.61
CA GLU A 194 13.89 -8.14 4.15
C GLU A 194 13.87 -9.34 3.20
N LEU A 195 12.86 -9.44 2.34
CA LEU A 195 12.76 -10.46 1.30
C LEU A 195 13.27 -9.99 -0.09
N ASN A 196 13.97 -8.85 -0.15
CA ASN A 196 14.49 -8.26 -1.39
C ASN A 196 13.41 -8.01 -2.46
N LEU A 197 12.17 -7.74 -2.06
CA LEU A 197 11.12 -7.33 -2.96
C LEU A 197 11.26 -5.83 -3.29
N HIS A 198 11.12 -5.49 -4.56
CA HIS A 198 10.93 -4.10 -4.98
C HIS A 198 9.53 -3.66 -4.55
N TYR A 199 9.44 -2.62 -3.74
CA TYR A 199 8.17 -2.17 -3.14
C TYR A 199 7.90 -0.70 -3.46
N ALA A 200 6.67 -0.39 -3.87
CA ALA A 200 6.17 0.98 -4.00
C ALA A 200 4.71 1.06 -3.55
N ALA A 201 4.33 2.21 -2.98
CA ALA A 201 2.96 2.47 -2.58
C ALA A 201 2.29 3.45 -3.55
N ILE A 202 1.01 3.22 -3.83
CA ILE A 202 0.09 4.12 -4.51
C ILE A 202 -0.93 4.53 -3.45
N CYS A 203 -0.94 5.81 -3.07
CA CYS A 203 -1.73 6.33 -1.97
C CYS A 203 -2.84 7.24 -2.49
N PRO A 204 -4.08 6.74 -2.71
CA PRO A 204 -5.23 7.60 -2.94
C PRO A 204 -5.59 8.36 -1.65
N VAL A 205 -5.74 9.66 -1.77
CA VAL A 205 -6.17 10.53 -0.68
C VAL A 205 -7.69 10.46 -0.57
N ALA A 206 -8.19 9.94 0.55
CA ALA A 206 -9.63 9.80 0.77
C ALA A 206 -10.26 11.03 1.43
N ASN A 207 -9.52 11.67 2.34
CA ASN A 207 -9.96 12.81 3.14
C ASN A 207 -8.76 13.65 3.57
N HIS A 208 -8.99 14.87 4.03
CA HIS A 208 -8.02 15.56 4.85
C HIS A 208 -7.95 14.89 6.24
N ALA A 209 -6.76 14.80 6.83
CA ALA A 209 -6.59 14.26 8.18
C ALA A 209 -7.35 15.11 9.23
N ALA A 210 -7.55 14.53 10.41
CA ALA A 210 -8.29 15.21 11.48
C ALA A 210 -7.71 16.61 11.80
N GLY A 211 -8.58 17.61 11.89
CA GLY A 211 -8.19 19.02 12.11
C GLY A 211 -7.54 19.67 10.89
N ARG A 212 -7.76 19.15 9.67
CA ARG A 212 -7.25 19.72 8.42
C ARG A 212 -8.38 19.87 7.40
N GLY A 213 -8.34 20.98 6.65
CA GLY A 213 -9.24 21.25 5.52
C GLY A 213 -10.70 20.91 5.81
N GLU A 214 -11.31 20.05 4.96
CA GLU A 214 -12.71 19.63 5.13
C GLU A 214 -12.95 18.76 6.38
N SER A 215 -11.91 18.29 7.05
CA SER A 215 -11.95 17.48 8.27
C SER A 215 -11.56 18.28 9.53
N GLU A 216 -11.72 19.60 9.49
CA GLU A 216 -11.35 20.48 10.62
C GLU A 216 -12.11 20.12 11.90
N GLU A 217 -13.42 19.87 11.80
CA GLU A 217 -14.25 19.49 12.94
C GLU A 217 -14.51 17.97 13.00
N GLU A 218 -14.81 17.35 11.85
CA GLU A 218 -15.18 15.94 11.76
C GLU A 218 -14.82 15.33 10.39
N ILE A 219 -14.40 14.06 10.40
CA ILE A 219 -14.20 13.28 9.17
C ILE A 219 -15.54 12.68 8.76
N GLN A 220 -16.10 13.14 7.64
CA GLN A 220 -17.38 12.66 7.11
C GLN A 220 -17.18 11.36 6.30
N TYR A 221 -17.39 10.22 6.97
CA TYR A 221 -17.08 8.90 6.44
C TYR A 221 -17.80 8.57 5.11
N GLU A 222 -19.06 8.92 4.98
CA GLU A 222 -19.84 8.64 3.75
C GLU A 222 -19.27 9.40 2.55
N MET A 223 -18.97 10.68 2.72
CA MET A 223 -18.38 11.52 1.68
C MET A 223 -16.99 11.02 1.27
N MET A 224 -16.19 10.61 2.26
CA MET A 224 -14.89 9.99 2.06
C MET A 224 -15.01 8.72 1.19
N MET A 225 -15.95 7.83 1.49
CA MET A 225 -16.11 6.57 0.75
C MET A 225 -16.58 6.78 -0.69
N ASN A 226 -17.45 7.76 -0.93
CA ASN A 226 -17.91 8.10 -2.29
C ASN A 226 -16.77 8.62 -3.15
N ARG A 227 -15.95 9.56 -2.65
CA ARG A 227 -14.75 10.06 -3.35
C ARG A 227 -13.73 8.98 -3.59
N LEU A 228 -13.54 8.10 -2.60
CA LEU A 228 -12.61 6.98 -2.72
C LEU A 228 -13.01 6.04 -3.88
N ALA A 229 -14.29 5.78 -4.06
CA ALA A 229 -14.78 4.92 -5.15
C ALA A 229 -14.37 5.47 -6.53
N GLU A 230 -14.53 6.77 -6.76
CA GLU A 230 -14.11 7.43 -8.00
C GLU A 230 -12.58 7.42 -8.18
N THR A 231 -11.84 7.67 -7.09
CA THR A 231 -10.38 7.66 -7.11
C THR A 231 -9.83 6.26 -7.41
N MET A 232 -10.52 5.21 -6.96
CA MET A 232 -10.12 3.83 -7.23
C MET A 232 -10.21 3.44 -8.70
N GLU A 233 -11.06 4.07 -9.52
CA GLU A 233 -11.03 3.88 -10.98
C GLU A 233 -9.71 4.40 -11.58
N LYS A 234 -9.26 5.57 -11.13
CA LYS A 234 -7.97 6.14 -11.53
C LYS A 234 -6.80 5.23 -11.09
N VAL A 235 -6.85 4.72 -9.87
CA VAL A 235 -5.84 3.77 -9.34
C VAL A 235 -5.81 2.49 -10.16
N ARG A 236 -6.96 1.92 -10.54
CA ARG A 236 -7.03 0.73 -11.40
C ARG A 236 -6.43 0.97 -12.78
N ALA A 237 -6.70 2.13 -13.38
CA ALA A 237 -6.10 2.53 -14.66
C ALA A 237 -4.57 2.67 -14.54
N LEU A 238 -4.09 3.33 -13.47
CA LEU A 238 -2.66 3.47 -13.18
C LEU A 238 -1.97 2.12 -13.02
N ILE A 239 -2.53 1.21 -12.24
CA ILE A 239 -2.00 -0.14 -12.05
C ILE A 239 -1.94 -0.90 -13.39
N SER A 240 -2.99 -0.81 -14.21
CA SER A 240 -3.02 -1.48 -15.50
C SER A 240 -1.90 -1.03 -16.42
N GLU A 241 -1.64 0.27 -16.48
CA GLU A 241 -0.56 0.80 -17.29
C GLU A 241 0.82 0.49 -16.68
N ALA A 242 0.96 0.57 -15.35
CA ALA A 242 2.20 0.21 -14.67
C ALA A 242 2.58 -1.27 -14.90
N VAL A 243 1.60 -2.19 -14.89
CA VAL A 243 1.82 -3.61 -15.21
C VAL A 243 2.33 -3.81 -16.63
N LYS A 244 1.79 -3.07 -17.63
CA LYS A 244 2.28 -3.12 -19.01
C LYS A 244 3.73 -2.65 -19.14
N LEU A 245 4.06 -1.53 -18.48
CA LEU A 245 5.41 -0.95 -18.52
C LEU A 245 6.43 -1.83 -17.81
N HIS A 246 6.08 -2.39 -16.64
CA HIS A 246 6.97 -3.28 -15.89
C HIS A 246 7.50 -4.43 -16.74
N LYS A 247 6.66 -5.03 -17.59
CA LYS A 247 7.08 -6.14 -18.43
C LYS A 247 8.06 -5.74 -19.53
N LYS A 248 7.98 -4.48 -20.01
CA LYS A 248 8.93 -3.95 -21.02
C LYS A 248 10.32 -3.71 -20.45
N VAL A 249 10.43 -3.49 -19.14
CA VAL A 249 11.70 -3.17 -18.47
C VAL A 249 12.43 -4.42 -17.99
N VAL A 250 11.70 -5.52 -17.74
CA VAL A 250 12.25 -6.78 -17.18
C VAL A 250 12.55 -7.82 -18.28
N GLN A 251 12.22 -7.53 -19.54
CA GLN A 251 12.65 -8.28 -20.73
C GLN A 251 13.92 -7.68 -21.32
#